data_fa8fb86a03ea0dc1f19fda64f1ad89b4
#
_entry.id   fa8fb86a03ea0dc1f19fda64f1ad89b4
#
_cell.length_a   1.000
_cell.length_b   1.000
_cell.length_c   1.000
_cell.angle_alpha   90.00
_cell.angle_beta   90.00
_cell.angle_gamma   90.00
#
_symmetry.space_group_name_H-M   'P 1'
#
loop_
_entity.id
_entity.type
_entity.pdbx_description
1 polymer ?
#
loop_
_entity_poly.entity_id
_entity_poly.type
_entity_poly.pdbx_seq_one_letter_code
_entity_poly.pdbx_strand_id
1 'polypeptide(L)'
;VTFHVEVPPGMQVVANGVRWKVDTIPRGRTVWHFDMKQPIPSYGMAIGAGRLAMTQLPDAACDIKCVPISVVTYPEDSVWAVNGPFRRAGEMVTWFSSLVGPFPYDQLSHVQSTTIFGGMENPTAIFYDTKAYAEKRLREEIVAHETAHQWVGDAVTEDDWHHLWLSAGFAPDFAA
;
A
#
# COMPACT_ATOMS: atom_id res chain seq x y z
N VAL A 1 7.49 8.70 11.34
CA VAL A 1 7.66 9.71 10.25
C VAL A 1 6.32 10.40 10.03
N THR A 2 6.33 11.72 9.87
CA THR A 2 5.11 12.50 9.61
C THR A 2 5.21 13.17 8.24
N PHE A 3 4.13 13.09 7.46
CA PHE A 3 4.03 13.75 6.16
C PHE A 3 2.97 14.86 6.21
N HIS A 4 3.31 16.01 5.63
CA HIS A 4 2.40 17.13 5.40
C HIS A 4 2.44 17.48 3.91
N VAL A 5 1.43 17.06 3.16
CA VAL A 5 1.44 17.14 1.70
C VAL A 5 0.38 18.13 1.23
N GLU A 6 0.82 19.24 0.67
CA GLU A 6 -0.07 20.24 0.09
C GLU A 6 -0.31 19.96 -1.39
N VAL A 7 -1.58 19.93 -1.80
CA VAL A 7 -1.98 19.65 -3.18
C VAL A 7 -3.04 20.62 -3.71
N PRO A 8 -3.12 20.79 -5.04
CA PRO A 8 -4.20 21.52 -5.70
C PRO A 8 -5.59 20.95 -5.41
N PRO A 9 -6.66 21.72 -5.66
CA PRO A 9 -8.03 21.26 -5.53
C PRO A 9 -8.32 19.98 -6.32
N GLY A 10 -9.08 19.06 -5.73
CA GLY A 10 -9.54 17.83 -6.38
C GLY A 10 -8.50 16.71 -6.45
N MET A 11 -7.33 16.89 -5.84
CA MET A 11 -6.36 15.81 -5.69
C MET A 11 -6.56 15.07 -4.37
N GLN A 12 -6.34 13.74 -4.42
CA GLN A 12 -6.19 12.86 -3.28
C GLN A 12 -4.71 12.63 -3.02
N VAL A 13 -4.35 12.36 -1.77
CA VAL A 13 -2.99 12.00 -1.37
C VAL A 13 -3.00 10.65 -0.66
N VAL A 14 -1.99 9.84 -0.94
CA VAL A 14 -1.65 8.62 -0.18
C VAL A 14 -0.19 8.73 0.23
N ALA A 15 0.11 8.38 1.47
CA ALA A 15 1.47 8.28 1.98
C ALA A 15 1.55 7.15 3.00
N ASN A 16 2.77 6.80 3.43
CA ASN A 16 2.94 5.84 4.53
C ASN A 16 2.23 6.32 5.80
N GLY A 17 1.73 5.36 6.58
CA GLY A 17 1.06 5.60 7.84
C GLY A 17 -0.41 5.98 7.69
N VAL A 18 -1.01 6.44 8.78
CA VAL A 18 -2.44 6.74 8.86
C VAL A 18 -2.69 8.22 8.60
N ARG A 19 -3.63 8.50 7.69
CA ARG A 19 -4.13 9.86 7.52
C ARG A 19 -4.97 10.26 8.73
N TRP A 20 -4.55 11.28 9.44
CA TRP A 20 -5.27 11.75 10.64
C TRP A 20 -5.99 13.08 10.44
N LYS A 21 -5.63 13.86 9.39
CA LYS A 21 -6.26 15.15 9.12
C LYS A 21 -6.14 15.56 7.66
N VAL A 22 -7.09 16.37 7.18
CA VAL A 22 -7.00 17.13 5.93
C VAL A 22 -7.47 18.56 6.24
N ASP A 23 -6.61 19.53 5.99
CA ASP A 23 -6.93 20.96 6.11
C ASP A 23 -7.23 21.56 4.74
N THR A 24 -8.26 22.39 4.66
CA THR A 24 -8.51 23.22 3.49
C THR A 24 -7.86 24.59 3.69
N ILE A 25 -7.07 25.02 2.74
CA ILE A 25 -6.36 26.29 2.76
C ILE A 25 -6.82 27.20 1.59
N PRO A 26 -6.43 28.47 1.54
CA PRO A 26 -6.86 29.40 0.51
C PRO A 26 -6.70 28.88 -0.91
N ARG A 27 -7.60 29.29 -1.82
CA ARG A 27 -7.70 28.85 -3.22
C ARG A 27 -8.13 27.39 -3.40
N GLY A 28 -8.78 26.79 -2.40
CA GLY A 28 -9.29 25.43 -2.47
C GLY A 28 -8.22 24.33 -2.43
N ARG A 29 -6.96 24.68 -2.10
CA ARG A 29 -5.89 23.71 -1.88
C ARG A 29 -6.13 22.96 -0.58
N THR A 30 -5.54 21.77 -0.46
CA THR A 30 -5.64 20.95 0.76
C THR A 30 -4.27 20.54 1.26
N VAL A 31 -4.12 20.42 2.57
CA VAL A 31 -2.95 19.83 3.23
C VAL A 31 -3.36 18.54 3.88
N TRP A 32 -2.73 17.47 3.50
CA TRP A 32 -2.98 16.11 3.99
C TRP A 32 -1.91 15.74 5.00
N HIS A 33 -2.33 15.22 6.15
CA HIS A 33 -1.45 14.89 7.26
C HIS A 33 -1.48 13.39 7.53
N PHE A 34 -0.30 12.76 7.46
CA PHE A 34 -0.12 11.34 7.74
C PHE A 34 0.89 11.16 8.86
N ASP A 35 0.70 10.13 9.66
CA ASP A 35 1.63 9.71 10.71
C ASP A 35 1.95 8.23 10.60
N MET A 36 3.22 7.92 10.37
CA MET A 36 3.79 6.59 10.38
C MET A 36 4.50 6.37 11.70
N LYS A 37 3.84 5.65 12.61
CA LYS A 37 4.31 5.43 13.98
C LYS A 37 5.49 4.47 14.05
N GLN A 38 5.43 3.41 13.26
CA GLN A 38 6.48 2.41 13.21
C GLN A 38 7.70 2.95 12.45
N PRO A 39 8.92 2.56 12.83
CA PRO A 39 10.10 2.85 12.02
C PRO A 39 9.99 2.14 10.68
N ILE A 40 10.39 2.80 9.62
CA ILE A 40 10.45 2.25 8.27
C ILE A 40 11.79 2.61 7.63
N PRO A 41 12.33 1.76 6.74
CA PRO A 41 13.52 2.09 5.99
C PRO A 41 13.28 3.32 5.10
N SER A 42 14.32 4.12 4.88
CA SER A 42 14.17 5.38 4.14
C SER A 42 13.76 5.18 2.69
N TYR A 43 14.13 4.07 2.06
CA TYR A 43 13.72 3.73 0.70
C TYR A 43 12.22 3.36 0.61
N GLY A 44 11.62 2.89 1.71
CA GLY A 44 10.19 2.58 1.80
C GLY A 44 9.29 3.81 1.95
N MET A 45 9.85 5.02 2.13
CA MET A 45 9.04 6.24 2.20
C MET A 45 8.46 6.60 0.84
N ALA A 46 7.13 6.76 0.78
CA ALA A 46 6.42 7.06 -0.46
C ALA A 46 5.28 8.05 -0.28
N ILE A 47 5.05 8.83 -1.32
CA ILE A 47 3.91 9.75 -1.44
C ILE A 47 3.36 9.63 -2.86
N GLY A 48 2.04 9.42 -2.95
CA GLY A 48 1.27 9.52 -4.20
C GLY A 48 0.26 10.65 -4.12
N ALA A 49 0.14 11.43 -5.18
CA ALA A 49 -0.86 12.48 -5.28
C ALA A 49 -1.45 12.54 -6.70
N GLY A 50 -2.77 12.66 -6.81
CA GLY A 50 -3.44 12.69 -8.11
C GLY A 50 -4.95 12.79 -7.99
N ARG A 51 -5.62 12.79 -9.14
CA ARG A 51 -7.08 12.63 -9.20
C ARG A 51 -7.40 11.14 -9.07
N LEU A 52 -7.44 10.68 -7.84
CA LEU A 52 -7.59 9.27 -7.49
C LEU A 52 -8.97 9.01 -6.88
N ALA A 53 -9.49 7.82 -7.12
CA ALA A 53 -10.63 7.25 -6.42
C ALA A 53 -10.11 6.29 -5.33
N MET A 54 -10.67 6.38 -4.14
CA MET A 54 -10.35 5.47 -3.03
C MET A 54 -11.58 4.59 -2.75
N THR A 55 -11.38 3.30 -2.82
CA THR A 55 -12.39 2.29 -2.47
C THR A 55 -11.93 1.55 -1.22
N GLN A 56 -12.76 1.60 -0.17
CA GLN A 56 -12.51 0.83 1.04
C GLN A 56 -12.96 -0.61 0.82
N LEU A 57 -12.09 -1.58 1.10
CA LEU A 57 -12.42 -3.00 1.17
C LEU A 57 -12.86 -3.34 2.61
N PRO A 58 -13.48 -4.51 2.83
CA PRO A 58 -13.69 -5.03 4.19
C PRO A 58 -12.36 -5.12 4.95
N ASP A 59 -12.41 -4.80 6.25
CA ASP A 59 -11.24 -4.95 7.12
C ASP A 59 -10.82 -6.41 7.20
N ALA A 60 -9.50 -6.64 7.23
CA ALA A 60 -8.91 -7.98 7.25
C ALA A 60 -8.37 -8.36 8.63
N ALA A 61 -8.13 -9.65 8.84
CA ALA A 61 -7.46 -10.22 10.03
C ALA A 61 -8.07 -9.81 11.38
N CYS A 62 -9.39 -9.51 11.43
CA CYS A 62 -10.04 -8.97 12.62
C CYS A 62 -10.04 -9.90 13.83
N ASP A 63 -9.81 -11.20 13.66
CA ASP A 63 -9.64 -12.17 14.76
C ASP A 63 -8.32 -11.95 15.53
N ILE A 64 -7.35 -11.25 14.92
CA ILE A 64 -6.05 -10.93 15.51
C ILE A 64 -5.96 -9.41 15.75
N LYS A 65 -5.99 -8.64 14.68
CA LYS A 65 -5.98 -7.17 14.66
C LYS A 65 -6.66 -6.71 13.39
N CYS A 66 -7.78 -5.99 13.48
CA CYS A 66 -8.43 -5.42 12.30
C CYS A 66 -7.50 -4.50 11.51
N VAL A 67 -7.35 -4.79 10.22
CA VAL A 67 -6.52 -4.03 9.28
C VAL A 67 -7.42 -3.39 8.23
N PRO A 68 -7.64 -2.08 8.26
CA PRO A 68 -8.32 -1.36 7.19
C PRO A 68 -7.56 -1.48 5.88
N ILE A 69 -8.26 -1.87 4.80
CA ILE A 69 -7.67 -2.04 3.48
C ILE A 69 -8.34 -1.12 2.48
N SER A 70 -7.57 -0.38 1.71
CA SER A 70 -8.07 0.46 0.63
C SER A 70 -7.38 0.20 -0.70
N VAL A 71 -8.13 0.40 -1.78
CA VAL A 71 -7.63 0.38 -3.16
C VAL A 71 -7.77 1.79 -3.73
N VAL A 72 -6.66 2.37 -4.15
CA VAL A 72 -6.57 3.75 -4.64
C VAL A 72 -6.11 3.72 -6.09
N THR A 73 -6.98 4.13 -6.99
CA THR A 73 -6.74 4.02 -8.44
C THR A 73 -7.14 5.31 -9.17
N TYR A 74 -6.82 5.39 -10.45
CA TYR A 74 -7.54 6.31 -11.31
C TYR A 74 -9.02 5.90 -11.38
N PRO A 75 -9.95 6.87 -11.48
CA PRO A 75 -11.39 6.58 -11.42
C PRO A 75 -11.87 5.50 -12.39
N GLU A 76 -11.33 5.51 -13.61
CA GLU A 76 -11.65 4.58 -14.69
C GLU A 76 -11.24 3.13 -14.41
N ASP A 77 -10.24 2.92 -13.56
CA ASP A 77 -9.72 1.60 -13.22
C ASP A 77 -10.34 1.00 -11.95
N SER A 78 -11.06 1.80 -11.15
CA SER A 78 -11.53 1.44 -9.81
C SER A 78 -12.34 0.14 -9.79
N VAL A 79 -13.35 0.02 -10.65
CA VAL A 79 -14.25 -1.16 -10.68
C VAL A 79 -13.48 -2.43 -11.07
N TRP A 80 -12.60 -2.32 -12.07
CA TRP A 80 -11.78 -3.46 -12.49
C TRP A 80 -10.80 -3.89 -11.39
N ALA A 81 -10.13 -2.94 -10.76
CA ALA A 81 -9.14 -3.20 -9.73
C ALA A 81 -9.74 -3.97 -8.54
N VAL A 82 -10.87 -3.47 -8.00
CA VAL A 82 -11.53 -4.06 -6.83
C VAL A 82 -12.12 -5.44 -7.13
N ASN A 83 -12.69 -5.66 -8.30
CA ASN A 83 -13.30 -6.95 -8.67
C ASN A 83 -12.31 -7.94 -9.30
N GLY A 84 -11.12 -7.49 -9.65
CA GLY A 84 -10.03 -8.27 -10.22
C GLY A 84 -8.89 -8.48 -9.22
N PRO A 85 -7.72 -7.85 -9.45
CA PRO A 85 -6.48 -8.18 -8.74
C PRO A 85 -6.55 -7.98 -7.22
N PHE A 86 -7.35 -7.04 -6.73
CA PHE A 86 -7.46 -6.77 -5.29
C PHE A 86 -8.68 -7.41 -4.61
N ARG A 87 -9.46 -8.21 -5.34
CA ARG A 87 -10.66 -8.86 -4.79
C ARG A 87 -10.37 -9.66 -3.53
N ARG A 88 -9.20 -10.29 -3.47
CA ARG A 88 -8.77 -11.14 -2.36
C ARG A 88 -7.70 -10.50 -1.46
N ALA A 89 -7.45 -9.19 -1.55
CA ALA A 89 -6.43 -8.52 -0.76
C ALA A 89 -6.62 -8.71 0.76
N GLY A 90 -7.85 -8.66 1.25
CA GLY A 90 -8.18 -8.94 2.65
C GLY A 90 -7.88 -10.38 3.08
N GLU A 91 -8.16 -11.36 2.20
CA GLU A 91 -7.83 -12.77 2.44
C GLU A 91 -6.32 -12.98 2.54
N MET A 92 -5.53 -12.30 1.69
CA MET A 92 -4.06 -12.35 1.72
C MET A 92 -3.53 -11.83 3.05
N VAL A 93 -3.99 -10.66 3.50
CA VAL A 93 -3.61 -10.10 4.81
C VAL A 93 -3.99 -11.04 5.95
N THR A 94 -5.18 -11.63 5.92
CA THR A 94 -5.64 -12.58 6.93
C THR A 94 -4.78 -13.85 6.93
N TRP A 95 -4.48 -14.38 5.76
CA TRP A 95 -3.64 -15.56 5.59
C TRP A 95 -2.23 -15.34 6.13
N PHE A 96 -1.54 -14.29 5.68
CA PHE A 96 -0.19 -13.98 6.17
C PHE A 96 -0.17 -13.67 7.66
N SER A 97 -1.21 -12.99 8.19
CA SER A 97 -1.33 -12.77 9.64
C SER A 97 -1.42 -14.07 10.44
N SER A 98 -2.03 -15.10 9.86
CA SER A 98 -2.12 -16.43 10.52
C SER A 98 -0.82 -17.23 10.47
N LEU A 99 0.01 -17.01 9.44
CA LEU A 99 1.27 -17.73 9.24
C LEU A 99 2.45 -17.08 9.97
N VAL A 100 2.57 -15.76 9.84
CA VAL A 100 3.76 -15.02 10.27
C VAL A 100 3.53 -14.28 11.59
N GLY A 101 2.30 -13.82 11.81
CA GLY A 101 1.92 -13.04 12.98
C GLY A 101 1.12 -11.79 12.61
N PRO A 102 0.65 -11.01 13.59
CA PRO A 102 -0.21 -9.86 13.35
C PRO A 102 0.36 -8.91 12.31
N PHE A 103 -0.52 -8.32 11.47
CA PHE A 103 -0.11 -7.29 10.52
C PHE A 103 0.64 -6.17 11.24
N PRO A 104 1.86 -5.83 10.79
CA PRO A 104 2.76 -4.97 11.58
C PRO A 104 2.34 -3.50 11.65
N TYR A 105 1.46 -3.07 10.76
CA TYR A 105 1.06 -1.66 10.61
C TYR A 105 -0.41 -1.41 10.97
N ASP A 106 -0.87 -0.17 10.83
CA ASP A 106 -2.23 0.23 11.23
C ASP A 106 -3.24 0.20 10.07
N GLN A 107 -2.78 0.09 8.82
CA GLN A 107 -3.61 -0.02 7.62
C GLN A 107 -2.80 -0.51 6.43
N LEU A 108 -3.48 -0.85 5.32
CA LEU A 108 -2.85 -1.15 4.04
C LEU A 108 -3.61 -0.48 2.89
N SER A 109 -2.88 0.22 2.03
CA SER A 109 -3.41 0.81 0.79
C SER A 109 -2.70 0.21 -0.43
N HIS A 110 -3.46 -0.23 -1.42
CA HIS A 110 -2.95 -0.63 -2.74
C HIS A 110 -3.15 0.52 -3.71
N VAL A 111 -2.09 1.06 -4.27
CA VAL A 111 -2.09 2.36 -4.96
C VAL A 111 -1.63 2.22 -6.41
N GLN A 112 -2.48 2.58 -7.35
CA GLN A 112 -2.08 2.76 -8.75
C GLN A 112 -1.19 4.01 -8.88
N SER A 113 -0.04 3.87 -9.54
CA SER A 113 0.93 4.95 -9.64
C SER A 113 1.72 4.93 -10.95
N THR A 114 2.57 5.90 -11.12
CA THR A 114 3.50 6.00 -12.26
C THR A 114 4.88 5.39 -11.95
N THR A 115 4.97 4.51 -10.95
CA THR A 115 6.20 3.76 -10.69
C THR A 115 6.62 2.95 -11.93
N ILE A 116 7.90 2.72 -12.08
CA ILE A 116 8.46 1.87 -13.13
C ILE A 116 8.58 0.40 -12.73
N PHE A 117 8.36 0.12 -11.44
CA PHE A 117 8.35 -1.24 -10.89
C PHE A 117 6.95 -1.83 -11.02
N GLY A 118 6.84 -3.14 -11.22
CA GLY A 118 5.55 -3.84 -11.30
C GLY A 118 4.73 -3.68 -10.02
N GLY A 119 5.38 -3.81 -8.88
CA GLY A 119 4.97 -3.43 -7.55
C GLY A 119 6.14 -2.77 -6.82
N MET A 120 5.83 -2.08 -5.73
CA MET A 120 6.79 -1.54 -4.78
C MET A 120 6.14 -1.57 -3.41
N GLU A 121 6.75 -2.31 -2.51
CA GLU A 121 6.26 -2.75 -1.22
C GLU A 121 6.17 -1.67 -0.15
N ASN A 122 6.22 -0.39 -0.48
CA ASN A 122 6.26 0.70 0.50
C ASN A 122 5.33 0.45 1.71
N PRO A 123 5.83 0.49 2.96
CA PRO A 123 5.06 0.16 4.15
C PRO A 123 3.74 0.91 4.23
N THR A 124 2.64 0.19 4.43
CA THR A 124 1.25 0.71 4.49
C THR A 124 0.65 1.23 3.18
N ALA A 125 1.46 1.43 2.13
CA ALA A 125 0.99 1.99 0.86
C ALA A 125 1.78 1.40 -0.32
N ILE A 126 1.38 0.22 -0.78
CA ILE A 126 2.01 -0.49 -1.91
C ILE A 126 1.66 0.21 -3.22
N PHE A 127 2.68 0.55 -4.00
CA PHE A 127 2.50 1.24 -5.28
C PHE A 127 2.68 0.28 -6.46
N TYR A 128 1.75 0.32 -7.42
CA TYR A 128 1.76 -0.55 -8.62
C TYR A 128 1.83 0.28 -9.91
N ASP A 129 2.50 -0.26 -10.92
CA ASP A 129 2.66 0.39 -12.24
C ASP A 129 1.31 0.55 -12.96
N THR A 130 1.02 1.77 -13.39
CA THR A 130 -0.20 2.11 -14.15
C THR A 130 -0.31 1.35 -15.48
N LYS A 131 0.81 0.93 -16.09
CA LYS A 131 0.77 0.11 -17.31
C LYS A 131 0.12 -1.25 -17.07
N ALA A 132 0.36 -1.84 -15.89
CA ALA A 132 -0.27 -3.11 -15.51
C ALA A 132 -1.80 -2.97 -15.41
N TYR A 133 -2.30 -1.79 -15.02
CA TYR A 133 -3.74 -1.48 -15.03
C TYR A 133 -4.27 -1.25 -16.45
N ALA A 134 -3.60 -0.44 -17.25
CA ALA A 134 -4.02 -0.14 -18.62
C ALA A 134 -4.10 -1.40 -19.47
N GLU A 135 -3.18 -2.32 -19.30
CA GLU A 135 -3.12 -3.59 -20.03
C GLU A 135 -3.90 -4.73 -19.34
N LYS A 136 -4.54 -4.45 -18.19
CA LYS A 136 -5.27 -5.43 -17.37
C LYS A 136 -4.42 -6.66 -17.00
N ARG A 137 -3.12 -6.44 -16.73
CA ARG A 137 -2.13 -7.50 -16.45
C ARG A 137 -1.70 -7.59 -14.99
N LEU A 138 -2.16 -6.68 -14.12
CA LEU A 138 -1.90 -6.82 -12.69
C LEU A 138 -2.60 -8.09 -12.18
N ARG A 139 -1.82 -9.03 -11.65
CA ARG A 139 -2.28 -10.33 -11.19
C ARG A 139 -2.27 -10.43 -9.67
N GLU A 140 -3.10 -11.32 -9.14
CA GLU A 140 -3.19 -11.56 -7.68
C GLU A 140 -1.85 -11.98 -7.09
N GLU A 141 -1.02 -12.72 -7.83
CA GLU A 141 0.31 -13.16 -7.36
C GLU A 141 1.23 -11.96 -7.06
N ILE A 142 1.16 -10.90 -7.87
CA ILE A 142 1.92 -9.67 -7.62
C ILE A 142 1.37 -8.98 -6.36
N VAL A 143 0.06 -8.92 -6.20
CA VAL A 143 -0.57 -8.34 -5.00
C VAL A 143 -0.17 -9.12 -3.74
N ALA A 144 -0.17 -10.46 -3.80
CA ALA A 144 0.25 -11.30 -2.70
C ALA A 144 1.73 -11.08 -2.37
N HIS A 145 2.60 -11.03 -3.38
CA HIS A 145 4.03 -10.78 -3.23
C HIS A 145 4.30 -9.45 -2.47
N GLU A 146 3.75 -8.35 -2.98
CA GLU A 146 3.94 -7.04 -2.34
C GLU A 146 3.28 -6.97 -0.94
N THR A 147 2.19 -7.72 -0.73
CA THR A 147 1.55 -7.79 0.60
C THR A 147 2.43 -8.56 1.59
N ALA A 148 3.10 -9.64 1.18
CA ALA A 148 4.01 -10.41 2.02
C ALA A 148 5.20 -9.58 2.51
N HIS A 149 5.68 -8.67 1.68
CA HIS A 149 6.75 -7.74 2.02
C HIS A 149 6.45 -6.87 3.25
N GLN A 150 5.18 -6.64 3.59
CA GLN A 150 4.83 -5.86 4.78
C GLN A 150 5.38 -6.48 6.07
N TRP A 151 5.58 -7.82 6.11
CA TRP A 151 6.25 -8.53 7.21
C TRP A 151 7.74 -8.68 6.96
N VAL A 152 8.13 -9.11 5.74
CA VAL A 152 9.51 -9.46 5.39
C VAL A 152 10.02 -8.53 4.29
N GLY A 153 10.89 -7.63 4.65
CA GLY A 153 11.39 -6.52 3.84
C GLY A 153 11.09 -5.18 4.51
N ASP A 154 9.85 -5.02 5.02
CA ASP A 154 9.41 -3.76 5.64
C ASP A 154 9.53 -3.78 7.17
N ALA A 155 8.75 -4.64 7.85
CA ALA A 155 8.75 -4.69 9.32
C ALA A 155 10.01 -5.39 9.85
N VAL A 156 10.45 -6.42 9.18
CA VAL A 156 11.75 -7.07 9.37
C VAL A 156 12.56 -6.83 8.11
N THR A 157 13.41 -5.84 8.15
CA THR A 157 14.26 -5.42 7.04
C THR A 157 15.70 -5.87 7.24
N GLU A 158 16.44 -6.02 6.16
CA GLU A 158 17.84 -6.36 6.15
C GLU A 158 18.71 -5.24 6.74
N ASP A 159 19.75 -5.61 7.45
CA ASP A 159 20.74 -4.71 8.04
C ASP A 159 21.70 -4.12 6.96
N ASP A 160 21.91 -4.85 5.86
CA ASP A 160 22.78 -4.45 4.75
C ASP A 160 22.23 -4.95 3.41
N TRP A 161 22.43 -4.18 2.34
CA TRP A 161 22.00 -4.52 0.99
C TRP A 161 22.53 -5.87 0.47
N HIS A 162 23.61 -6.38 1.03
CA HIS A 162 24.10 -7.73 0.72
C HIS A 162 23.14 -8.83 1.18
N HIS A 163 22.22 -8.52 2.07
CA HIS A 163 21.21 -9.42 2.61
C HIS A 163 19.82 -9.25 1.98
N LEU A 164 19.71 -8.51 0.86
CA LEU A 164 18.45 -8.30 0.13
C LEU A 164 17.70 -9.60 -0.20
N TRP A 165 18.40 -10.73 -0.27
CA TRP A 165 17.78 -12.04 -0.46
C TRP A 165 16.79 -12.42 0.66
N LEU A 166 16.90 -11.82 1.85
CA LEU A 166 15.97 -12.06 2.94
C LEU A 166 14.57 -11.55 2.57
N SER A 167 14.43 -10.33 2.08
CA SER A 167 13.14 -9.79 1.63
C SER A 167 12.75 -10.37 0.28
N ALA A 168 13.60 -10.25 -0.74
CA ALA A 168 13.31 -10.66 -2.11
C ALA A 168 13.17 -12.18 -2.30
N GLY A 169 13.69 -13.00 -1.38
CA GLY A 169 13.58 -14.46 -1.41
C GLY A 169 12.33 -14.97 -0.70
N PHE A 170 12.00 -14.44 0.47
CA PHE A 170 10.84 -14.92 1.25
C PHE A 170 9.49 -14.46 0.69
N ALA A 171 9.39 -13.25 0.14
CA ALA A 171 8.13 -12.75 -0.40
C ALA A 171 7.55 -13.62 -1.53
N PRO A 172 8.33 -14.14 -2.51
CA PRO A 172 7.84 -15.10 -3.49
C PRO A 172 7.36 -16.42 -2.88
N ASP A 173 8.08 -16.97 -1.87
CA ASP A 173 7.72 -18.22 -1.23
C ASP A 173 6.39 -18.11 -0.49
N PHE A 174 6.11 -16.97 0.13
CA PHE A 174 4.83 -16.71 0.77
C PHE A 174 3.69 -16.45 -0.22
N ALA A 175 3.99 -15.95 -1.43
CA ALA A 175 3.00 -15.66 -2.46
C ALA A 175 2.64 -16.87 -3.34
N ALA A 176 3.37 -17.98 -3.24
CA ALA A 176 3.14 -19.23 -3.98
C ALA A 176 2.07 -20.09 -3.32
#